data_d732a4f28cc9d062e83891bf4e938345
#
_entry.id   d732a4f28cc9d062e83891bf4e938345
#
_cell.length_a   1.000
_cell.length_b   1.000
_cell.length_c   1.000
_cell.angle_alpha   90.00
_cell.angle_beta   90.00
_cell.angle_gamma   90.00
#
_symmetry.space_group_name_H-M   'P 1'
#
loop_
_entity.id
_entity.type
_entity.pdbx_description
1 polymer ?
#
loop_
_entity_poly.entity_id
_entity_poly.type
_entity_poly.pdbx_seq_one_letter_code
_entity_poly.pdbx_strand_id
1 'polypeptide(L)'
;VWSRPATKKSTTTHRKKRKAEDKESWKWTSGIQAAGELQQAVSRSKVVCVGDRENDLYDAFAAAQENEVELLIRSAQDRRITEDGKLRLWEYVTGQPALGESTVNIGRNSNRDARIARVQVCSVKVTLQPPSRSKASRARAPIPVWAIHVIEVDPPKGVEPIEWLLLTTVKTETLEEAIRRVRWYAIRWLIEMFHKVLKSGCQIEERQFETLPNFQRYLAIDSVVAWRVLFLTVIG
;
A
#
# COMPACT_ATOMS: atom_id res chain seq x y z
N VAL A 1 14.62 3.86 12.71
CA VAL A 1 13.37 4.45 13.27
C VAL A 1 13.31 5.90 12.86
N TRP A 2 12.27 6.27 12.10
CA TRP A 2 12.05 7.67 11.73
C TRP A 2 11.29 8.38 12.86
N SER A 3 11.82 9.49 13.35
CA SER A 3 11.14 10.35 14.30
C SER A 3 10.66 11.62 13.59
N ARG A 4 9.43 12.05 13.89
CA ARG A 4 8.90 13.31 13.34
C ARG A 4 9.72 14.46 13.91
N PRO A 5 10.33 15.32 13.06
CA PRO A 5 11.03 16.51 13.56
C PRO A 5 10.08 17.37 14.39
N ALA A 6 10.54 17.88 15.55
CA ALA A 6 9.78 18.81 16.36
C ALA A 6 9.61 20.15 15.60
N THR A 7 8.55 20.28 14.82
CA THR A 7 8.25 21.51 14.07
C THR A 7 6.97 22.14 14.56
N LYS A 8 7.02 23.45 14.85
CA LYS A 8 5.83 24.31 15.03
C LYS A 8 4.86 24.13 13.85
N LYS A 9 3.55 24.16 14.14
CA LYS A 9 2.47 24.06 13.10
C LYS A 9 2.85 24.88 11.87
N SER A 10 3.20 24.21 10.76
CA SER A 10 3.68 24.91 9.57
C SER A 10 2.52 25.22 8.64
N THR A 11 2.51 26.43 8.07
CA THR A 11 1.60 26.83 7.01
C THR A 11 1.81 25.99 5.75
N THR A 12 0.81 25.88 4.90
CA THR A 12 0.82 25.10 3.63
C THR A 12 2.02 25.44 2.74
N THR A 13 2.51 26.68 2.80
CA THR A 13 3.66 27.18 2.04
C THR A 13 4.98 26.59 2.54
N HIS A 14 5.15 26.39 3.85
CA HIS A 14 6.33 25.74 4.44
C HIS A 14 6.41 24.25 4.11
N ARG A 15 5.27 23.54 4.00
CA ARG A 15 5.23 22.13 3.59
C ARG A 15 5.79 21.90 2.19
N LYS A 16 5.58 22.83 1.27
CA LYS A 16 6.05 22.73 -0.13
C LYS A 16 7.57 22.85 -0.28
N LYS A 17 8.25 23.51 0.67
CA LYS A 17 9.71 23.79 0.63
C LYS A 17 10.55 22.76 1.42
N ARG A 18 9.93 21.77 2.08
CA ARG A 18 10.69 20.74 2.82
C ARG A 18 11.50 19.87 1.87
N LYS A 19 12.73 19.50 2.29
CA LYS A 19 13.52 18.48 1.62
C LYS A 19 12.75 17.15 1.57
N ALA A 20 13.06 16.30 0.61
CA ALA A 20 12.36 14.99 0.47
C ALA A 20 12.40 14.18 1.77
N GLU A 21 13.54 14.18 2.46
CA GLU A 21 13.81 13.50 3.73
C GLU A 21 12.94 13.98 4.90
N ASP A 22 12.50 15.25 4.86
CA ASP A 22 11.63 15.85 5.89
C ASP A 22 10.14 15.61 5.64
N LYS A 23 9.77 14.94 4.54
CA LYS A 23 8.38 14.63 4.21
C LYS A 23 7.99 13.28 4.81
N GLU A 24 6.77 13.19 5.32
CA GLU A 24 6.24 11.90 5.80
C GLU A 24 6.24 10.80 4.72
N SER A 25 6.21 11.20 3.44
CA SER A 25 6.33 10.27 2.31
C SER A 25 7.68 9.55 2.22
N TRP A 26 8.75 10.11 2.85
CA TRP A 26 10.06 9.46 2.90
C TRP A 26 10.04 8.08 3.57
N LYS A 27 9.19 7.89 4.57
CA LYS A 27 9.02 6.57 5.24
C LYS A 27 8.68 5.46 4.24
N TRP A 28 7.91 5.78 3.21
CA TRP A 28 7.48 4.80 2.21
C TRP A 28 8.60 4.47 1.22
N THR A 29 9.30 5.47 0.71
CA THR A 29 10.46 5.24 -0.18
C THR A 29 11.59 4.52 0.54
N SER A 30 11.84 4.82 1.82
CA SER A 30 12.82 4.09 2.65
C SER A 30 12.43 2.61 2.85
N GLY A 31 11.13 2.32 3.02
CA GLY A 31 10.63 0.94 3.09
C GLY A 31 10.85 0.19 1.78
N ILE A 32 10.67 0.85 0.64
CA ILE A 32 10.93 0.27 -0.69
C ILE A 32 12.44 0.02 -0.90
N GLN A 33 13.31 0.93 -0.45
CA GLN A 33 14.75 0.70 -0.48
C GLN A 33 15.17 -0.53 0.33
N ALA A 34 14.67 -0.65 1.57
CA ALA A 34 14.93 -1.84 2.40
C ALA A 34 14.39 -3.13 1.75
N ALA A 35 13.26 -3.05 1.05
CA ALA A 35 12.74 -4.17 0.27
C ALA A 35 13.63 -4.52 -0.93
N GLY A 36 14.30 -3.52 -1.54
CA GLY A 36 15.30 -3.72 -2.59
C GLY A 36 16.53 -4.48 -2.08
N GLU A 37 17.04 -4.13 -0.90
CA GLU A 37 18.12 -4.87 -0.26
C GLU A 37 17.71 -6.33 0.01
N LEU A 38 16.49 -6.56 0.47
CA LEU A 38 15.95 -7.90 0.64
C LEU A 38 15.83 -8.65 -0.71
N GLN A 39 15.38 -7.98 -1.77
CA GLN A 39 15.27 -8.58 -3.11
C GLN A 39 16.64 -9.05 -3.61
N GLN A 40 17.70 -8.31 -3.38
CA GLN A 40 19.07 -8.72 -3.73
C GLN A 40 19.53 -9.97 -2.95
N ALA A 41 19.09 -10.12 -1.70
CA ALA A 41 19.41 -11.25 -0.86
C ALA A 41 18.60 -12.52 -1.21
N VAL A 42 17.44 -12.40 -1.85
CA VAL A 42 16.53 -13.53 -2.15
C VAL A 42 16.37 -13.74 -3.66
N SER A 43 17.26 -14.50 -4.28
CA SER A 43 17.28 -14.72 -5.73
C SER A 43 16.11 -15.57 -6.27
N ARG A 44 15.47 -16.39 -5.45
CA ARG A 44 14.40 -17.32 -5.85
C ARG A 44 12.99 -16.79 -5.64
N SER A 45 12.84 -15.62 -5.04
CA SER A 45 11.54 -15.04 -4.70
C SER A 45 11.47 -13.60 -5.16
N LYS A 46 10.29 -13.16 -5.53
CA LYS A 46 10.03 -11.75 -5.80
C LYS A 46 9.49 -11.07 -4.55
N VAL A 47 10.08 -9.95 -4.19
CA VAL A 47 9.59 -9.10 -3.11
C VAL A 47 8.51 -8.17 -3.65
N VAL A 48 7.34 -8.20 -3.02
CA VAL A 48 6.21 -7.33 -3.37
C VAL A 48 5.86 -6.47 -2.16
N CYS A 49 6.01 -5.16 -2.29
CA CYS A 49 5.57 -4.22 -1.26
C CYS A 49 4.07 -3.96 -1.40
N VAL A 50 3.30 -4.31 -0.37
CA VAL A 50 1.85 -4.09 -0.34
C VAL A 50 1.54 -2.89 0.53
N GLY A 51 0.80 -1.91 -0.02
CA GLY A 51 0.49 -0.66 0.65
C GLY A 51 -0.97 -0.24 0.56
N ASP A 52 -1.39 0.61 1.48
CA ASP A 52 -2.70 1.25 1.48
C ASP A 52 -2.71 2.56 0.69
N ARG A 53 -3.78 3.35 0.89
CA ARG A 53 -3.99 4.64 0.21
C ARG A 53 -2.89 5.68 0.50
N GLU A 54 -2.21 5.61 1.64
CA GLU A 54 -1.12 6.56 1.96
C GLU A 54 0.11 6.32 1.09
N ASN A 55 0.29 5.09 0.60
CA ASN A 55 1.39 4.71 -0.29
C ASN A 55 1.14 5.07 -1.76
N ASP A 56 -0.05 5.59 -2.11
CA ASP A 56 -0.36 5.96 -3.49
C ASP A 56 0.38 7.23 -3.92
N LEU A 57 1.69 7.12 -4.01
CA LEU A 57 2.63 8.17 -4.38
C LEU A 57 3.35 7.79 -5.69
N TYR A 58 3.43 8.73 -6.63
CA TYR A 58 4.23 8.53 -7.84
C TYR A 58 5.70 8.19 -7.51
N ASP A 59 6.24 8.80 -6.47
CA ASP A 59 7.60 8.56 -6.00
C ASP A 59 7.81 7.12 -5.49
N ALA A 60 6.77 6.47 -4.95
CA ALA A 60 6.84 5.07 -4.55
C ALA A 60 6.99 4.14 -5.76
N PHE A 61 6.24 4.38 -6.83
CA PHE A 61 6.37 3.58 -8.06
C PHE A 61 7.74 3.77 -8.73
N ALA A 62 8.27 5.00 -8.75
CA ALA A 62 9.61 5.28 -9.27
C ALA A 62 10.70 4.60 -8.43
N ALA A 63 10.61 4.70 -7.10
CA ALA A 63 11.55 4.04 -6.21
C ALA A 63 11.52 2.51 -6.34
N ALA A 64 10.34 1.92 -6.59
CA ALA A 64 10.22 0.48 -6.81
C ALA A 64 10.93 0.04 -8.10
N GLN A 65 10.81 0.81 -9.19
CA GLN A 65 11.56 0.54 -10.41
C GLN A 65 13.08 0.65 -10.21
N GLU A 66 13.53 1.67 -9.48
CA GLU A 66 14.95 1.90 -9.18
C GLU A 66 15.55 0.79 -8.30
N ASN A 67 14.75 0.17 -7.42
CA ASN A 67 15.19 -0.87 -6.49
C ASN A 67 14.77 -2.29 -6.91
N GLU A 68 14.23 -2.48 -8.12
CA GLU A 68 13.84 -3.77 -8.69
C GLU A 68 12.85 -4.58 -7.82
N VAL A 69 11.96 -3.88 -7.09
CA VAL A 69 10.90 -4.49 -6.28
C VAL A 69 9.53 -4.25 -6.90
N GLU A 70 8.62 -5.16 -6.63
CA GLU A 70 7.24 -5.05 -7.10
C GLU A 70 6.37 -4.30 -6.08
N LEU A 71 5.34 -3.60 -6.57
CA LEU A 71 4.36 -2.91 -5.75
C LEU A 71 2.94 -3.45 -5.97
N LEU A 72 2.15 -3.39 -4.90
CA LEU A 72 0.70 -3.53 -4.92
C LEU A 72 0.10 -2.51 -3.96
N ILE A 73 -0.53 -1.47 -4.48
CA ILE A 73 -0.98 -0.31 -3.69
C ILE A 73 -2.46 -0.04 -3.98
N ARG A 74 -3.23 0.27 -2.93
CA ARG A 74 -4.60 0.75 -3.11
C ARG A 74 -4.57 2.21 -3.57
N SER A 75 -5.19 2.49 -4.71
CA SER A 75 -5.28 3.83 -5.26
C SER A 75 -6.12 4.76 -4.37
N ALA A 76 -5.60 5.96 -4.15
CA ALA A 76 -6.27 7.06 -3.47
C ALA A 76 -6.45 8.27 -4.39
N GLN A 77 -5.66 8.34 -5.48
CA GLN A 77 -5.62 9.49 -6.36
C GLN A 77 -6.17 9.14 -7.74
N ASP A 78 -7.11 9.93 -8.21
CA ASP A 78 -7.57 9.85 -9.59
C ASP A 78 -6.55 10.51 -10.51
N ARG A 79 -5.60 9.72 -11.00
CA ARG A 79 -4.43 10.15 -11.77
C ARG A 79 -4.77 10.31 -13.25
N ARG A 80 -3.99 11.15 -13.92
CA ARG A 80 -3.94 11.14 -15.38
C ARG A 80 -3.18 9.92 -15.86
N ILE A 81 -3.69 9.29 -16.90
CA ILE A 81 -3.09 8.16 -17.60
C ILE A 81 -2.85 8.52 -19.07
N THR A 82 -2.12 7.68 -19.77
CA THR A 82 -1.79 7.93 -21.19
C THR A 82 -2.85 7.38 -22.15
N GLU A 83 -3.51 6.30 -21.78
CA GLU A 83 -4.29 5.42 -22.66
C GLU A 83 -5.45 6.12 -23.38
N ASP A 84 -6.07 7.11 -22.75
CA ASP A 84 -7.19 7.84 -23.38
C ASP A 84 -6.95 9.35 -23.55
N GLY A 85 -5.91 9.91 -22.95
CA GLY A 85 -5.60 11.33 -23.05
C GLY A 85 -6.61 12.29 -22.39
N LYS A 86 -7.86 11.86 -22.19
CA LYS A 86 -8.98 12.63 -21.63
C LYS A 86 -9.47 12.08 -20.30
N LEU A 87 -9.60 10.76 -20.19
CA LEU A 87 -10.11 10.11 -19.00
C LEU A 87 -9.05 10.06 -17.90
N ARG A 88 -9.52 9.98 -16.68
CA ARG A 88 -8.70 9.72 -15.54
C ARG A 88 -8.72 8.23 -15.18
N LEU A 89 -7.82 7.83 -14.30
CA LEU A 89 -7.60 6.44 -13.91
C LEU A 89 -8.90 5.72 -13.52
N TRP A 90 -9.70 6.32 -12.62
CA TRP A 90 -10.92 5.68 -12.13
C TRP A 90 -11.94 5.51 -13.25
N GLU A 91 -12.26 6.56 -13.99
CA GLU A 91 -13.22 6.53 -15.07
C GLU A 91 -12.82 5.53 -16.17
N TYR A 92 -11.53 5.52 -16.53
CA TYR A 92 -11.02 4.59 -17.52
C TYR A 92 -11.15 3.12 -17.06
N VAL A 93 -10.72 2.82 -15.83
CA VAL A 93 -10.67 1.44 -15.33
C VAL A 93 -12.07 0.90 -15.03
N THR A 94 -12.97 1.70 -14.48
CA THR A 94 -14.36 1.26 -14.21
C THR A 94 -15.18 1.06 -15.47
N GLY A 95 -14.79 1.69 -16.58
CA GLY A 95 -15.38 1.47 -17.91
C GLY A 95 -14.90 0.20 -18.62
N GLN A 96 -13.90 -0.51 -18.10
CA GLN A 96 -13.38 -1.72 -18.73
C GLN A 96 -14.25 -2.94 -18.41
N PRO A 97 -14.32 -3.94 -19.32
CA PRO A 97 -15.07 -5.16 -19.08
C PRO A 97 -14.47 -5.94 -17.91
N ALA A 98 -15.35 -6.57 -17.12
CA ALA A 98 -14.92 -7.48 -16.07
C ALA A 98 -14.27 -8.73 -16.67
N LEU A 99 -13.20 -9.21 -16.02
CA LEU A 99 -12.58 -10.50 -16.33
C LEU A 99 -13.43 -11.67 -15.77
N GLY A 100 -14.21 -11.42 -14.72
CA GLY A 100 -15.07 -12.40 -14.08
C GLY A 100 -15.35 -12.07 -12.63
N GLU A 101 -15.92 -13.05 -11.93
CA GLU A 101 -16.26 -12.97 -10.51
C GLU A 101 -15.43 -13.93 -9.65
N SER A 102 -15.29 -13.61 -8.38
CA SER A 102 -14.63 -14.45 -7.37
C SER A 102 -15.11 -14.11 -5.97
N THR A 103 -14.56 -14.79 -4.98
CA THR A 103 -14.80 -14.47 -3.57
C THR A 103 -13.55 -13.98 -2.88
N VAL A 104 -13.71 -13.04 -1.97
CA VAL A 104 -12.64 -12.48 -1.15
C VAL A 104 -13.02 -12.51 0.32
N ASN A 105 -12.09 -12.98 1.15
CA ASN A 105 -12.24 -12.93 2.60
C ASN A 105 -11.97 -11.49 3.08
N ILE A 106 -12.98 -10.88 3.67
CA ILE A 106 -12.89 -9.54 4.24
C ILE A 106 -12.70 -9.68 5.75
N GLY A 107 -11.55 -9.24 6.23
CA GLY A 107 -11.24 -9.23 7.65
C GLY A 107 -12.13 -8.28 8.45
N ARG A 108 -12.33 -8.59 9.75
CA ARG A 108 -13.03 -7.73 10.70
C ARG A 108 -12.23 -6.44 10.92
N ASN A 109 -12.92 -5.31 11.01
CA ASN A 109 -12.35 -4.05 11.50
C ASN A 109 -13.37 -3.35 12.45
N SER A 110 -13.04 -2.14 12.92
CA SER A 110 -13.91 -1.36 13.83
C SER A 110 -15.33 -1.11 13.29
N ASN A 111 -15.51 -1.10 11.97
CA ASN A 111 -16.75 -0.67 11.32
C ASN A 111 -17.46 -1.80 10.57
N ARG A 112 -16.91 -3.02 10.55
CA ARG A 112 -17.54 -4.16 9.87
C ARG A 112 -17.07 -5.49 10.43
N ASP A 113 -17.95 -6.47 10.38
CA ASP A 113 -17.61 -7.86 10.69
C ASP A 113 -16.86 -8.55 9.54
N ALA A 114 -16.16 -9.64 9.89
CA ALA A 114 -15.53 -10.49 8.90
C ALA A 114 -16.61 -11.19 8.05
N ARG A 115 -16.40 -11.25 6.74
CA ARG A 115 -17.28 -11.95 5.81
C ARG A 115 -16.57 -12.40 4.54
N ILE A 116 -17.22 -13.29 3.81
CA ILE A 116 -16.85 -13.61 2.43
C ILE A 116 -17.68 -12.71 1.52
N ALA A 117 -17.02 -11.90 0.70
CA ALA A 117 -17.65 -11.03 -0.28
C ALA A 117 -17.54 -11.63 -1.68
N ARG A 118 -18.63 -11.67 -2.43
CA ARG A 118 -18.61 -11.95 -3.87
C ARG A 118 -18.24 -10.67 -4.59
N VAL A 119 -17.21 -10.72 -5.42
CA VAL A 119 -16.67 -9.54 -6.10
C VAL A 119 -16.55 -9.77 -7.60
N GLN A 120 -16.84 -8.74 -8.36
CA GLN A 120 -16.49 -8.63 -9.76
C GLN A 120 -15.13 -7.99 -9.89
N VAL A 121 -14.31 -8.49 -10.82
CA VAL A 121 -12.91 -8.05 -10.98
C VAL A 121 -12.65 -7.68 -12.42
N CYS A 122 -12.05 -6.51 -12.60
CA CYS A 122 -11.49 -6.03 -13.87
C CYS A 122 -9.98 -5.85 -13.69
N SER A 123 -9.19 -6.06 -14.72
CA SER A 123 -7.75 -5.72 -14.74
C SER A 123 -7.37 -5.19 -16.11
N VAL A 124 -6.66 -4.06 -16.12
CA VAL A 124 -6.20 -3.41 -17.34
C VAL A 124 -4.83 -2.76 -17.14
N LYS A 125 -3.99 -2.82 -18.16
CA LYS A 125 -2.70 -2.10 -18.14
C LYS A 125 -2.94 -0.62 -18.37
N VAL A 126 -2.32 0.23 -17.53
CA VAL A 126 -2.39 1.69 -17.62
C VAL A 126 -1.00 2.29 -17.41
N THR A 127 -0.79 3.48 -17.96
CA THR A 127 0.47 4.20 -17.82
C THR A 127 0.24 5.50 -17.04
N LEU A 128 0.72 5.53 -15.80
CA LEU A 128 0.58 6.67 -14.90
C LEU A 128 1.42 7.85 -15.39
N GLN A 129 0.77 9.00 -15.57
CA GLN A 129 1.46 10.24 -15.91
C GLN A 129 2.14 10.85 -14.68
N PRO A 130 3.33 11.44 -14.84
CA PRO A 130 4.01 12.14 -13.76
C PRO A 130 3.19 13.33 -13.25
N PRO A 131 3.36 13.70 -11.95
CA PRO A 131 2.67 14.84 -11.39
C PRO A 131 3.03 16.14 -12.10
N SER A 132 2.03 16.97 -12.43
CA SER A 132 2.23 18.24 -13.16
C SER A 132 2.68 19.42 -12.30
N ARG A 133 3.01 19.21 -11.01
CA ARG A 133 3.26 20.27 -10.02
C ARG A 133 4.48 21.14 -10.29
N SER A 134 5.50 20.63 -10.97
CA SER A 134 6.72 21.36 -11.32
C SER A 134 7.25 20.93 -12.67
N LYS A 135 8.17 21.72 -13.26
CA LYS A 135 8.87 21.36 -14.51
C LYS A 135 9.66 20.06 -14.34
N ALA A 136 10.37 19.91 -13.22
CA ALA A 136 11.11 18.68 -12.89
C ALA A 136 10.20 17.46 -12.75
N SER A 137 9.03 17.59 -12.10
CA SER A 137 8.06 16.49 -11.98
C SER A 137 7.50 16.07 -13.35
N ARG A 138 7.26 17.03 -14.24
CA ARG A 138 6.73 16.75 -15.60
C ARG A 138 7.75 16.10 -16.52
N ALA A 139 9.04 16.27 -16.26
CA ALA A 139 10.12 15.67 -17.04
C ALA A 139 10.36 14.19 -16.69
N ARG A 140 9.68 13.64 -15.68
CA ARG A 140 9.78 12.22 -15.29
C ARG A 140 9.09 11.33 -16.31
N ALA A 141 9.60 10.12 -16.47
CA ALA A 141 9.01 9.14 -17.40
C ALA A 141 7.65 8.63 -16.89
N PRO A 142 6.65 8.42 -17.75
CA PRO A 142 5.43 7.71 -17.39
C PRO A 142 5.72 6.29 -16.90
N ILE A 143 4.92 5.79 -15.94
CA ILE A 143 5.14 4.49 -15.30
C ILE A 143 4.02 3.52 -15.69
N PRO A 144 4.30 2.43 -16.42
CA PRO A 144 3.31 1.40 -16.71
C PRO A 144 3.02 0.57 -15.45
N VAL A 145 1.72 0.34 -15.19
CA VAL A 145 1.23 -0.49 -14.09
C VAL A 145 -0.02 -1.26 -14.55
N TRP A 146 -0.43 -2.24 -13.77
CA TRP A 146 -1.74 -2.88 -13.89
C TRP A 146 -2.69 -2.27 -12.87
N ALA A 147 -3.87 -1.88 -13.32
CA ALA A 147 -4.95 -1.38 -12.48
C ALA A 147 -6.00 -2.48 -12.34
N ILE A 148 -6.31 -2.88 -11.11
CA ILE A 148 -7.26 -3.93 -10.78
C ILE A 148 -8.42 -3.27 -10.04
N HIS A 149 -9.59 -3.24 -10.65
CA HIS A 149 -10.83 -2.78 -10.01
C HIS A 149 -11.60 -3.98 -9.46
N VAL A 150 -11.97 -3.88 -8.21
CA VAL A 150 -12.69 -4.91 -7.46
C VAL A 150 -13.92 -4.26 -6.85
N ILE A 151 -15.10 -4.75 -7.18
CA ILE A 151 -16.36 -4.28 -6.63
C ILE A 151 -17.19 -5.44 -6.12
N GLU A 152 -17.77 -5.30 -4.92
CA GLU A 152 -18.64 -6.31 -4.32
C GLU A 152 -19.98 -6.32 -5.03
N VAL A 153 -20.41 -7.52 -5.39
CA VAL A 153 -21.72 -7.80 -5.99
C VAL A 153 -22.66 -8.27 -4.87
N ASP A 154 -23.85 -7.69 -4.81
CA ASP A 154 -24.88 -8.03 -3.83
C ASP A 154 -24.39 -7.94 -2.36
N PRO A 155 -23.91 -6.78 -1.90
CA PRO A 155 -23.48 -6.61 -0.51
C PRO A 155 -24.66 -6.86 0.46
N PRO A 156 -24.40 -7.29 1.69
CA PRO A 156 -25.45 -7.45 2.70
C PRO A 156 -26.24 -6.16 2.92
N LYS A 157 -27.55 -6.26 3.15
CA LYS A 157 -28.42 -5.10 3.36
C LYS A 157 -27.90 -4.18 4.47
N GLY A 158 -27.74 -2.91 4.15
CA GLY A 158 -27.24 -1.89 5.10
C GLY A 158 -25.71 -1.89 5.29
N VAL A 159 -24.97 -2.69 4.51
CA VAL A 159 -23.50 -2.71 4.53
C VAL A 159 -22.98 -2.02 3.27
N GLU A 160 -22.03 -1.12 3.45
CA GLU A 160 -21.34 -0.47 2.33
C GLU A 160 -20.54 -1.52 1.51
N PRO A 161 -20.71 -1.54 0.17
CA PRO A 161 -19.99 -2.50 -0.67
C PRO A 161 -18.48 -2.28 -0.61
N ILE A 162 -17.73 -3.35 -0.77
CA ILE A 162 -16.30 -3.25 -0.97
C ILE A 162 -16.03 -2.74 -2.39
N GLU A 163 -15.25 -1.67 -2.47
CA GLU A 163 -14.72 -1.19 -3.73
C GLU A 163 -13.24 -0.85 -3.57
N TRP A 164 -12.40 -1.52 -4.37
CA TRP A 164 -10.96 -1.30 -4.38
C TRP A 164 -10.48 -1.05 -5.80
N LEU A 165 -9.67 -0.01 -5.97
CA LEU A 165 -8.82 0.15 -7.12
C LEU A 165 -7.38 -0.08 -6.68
N LEU A 166 -6.76 -1.16 -7.16
CA LEU A 166 -5.39 -1.54 -6.83
C LEU A 166 -4.49 -1.24 -8.02
N LEU A 167 -3.31 -0.70 -7.76
CA LEU A 167 -2.26 -0.48 -8.75
C LEU A 167 -1.10 -1.40 -8.44
N THR A 168 -0.60 -2.14 -9.44
CA THR A 168 0.52 -3.04 -9.25
C THR A 168 1.49 -3.00 -10.42
N THR A 169 2.77 -3.15 -10.14
CA THR A 169 3.81 -3.33 -11.15
C THR A 169 3.87 -4.77 -11.66
N VAL A 170 3.28 -5.71 -10.91
CA VAL A 170 3.25 -7.13 -11.29
C VAL A 170 2.26 -7.35 -12.44
N LYS A 171 2.70 -8.02 -13.50
CA LYS A 171 1.84 -8.41 -14.63
C LYS A 171 0.56 -9.10 -14.15
N THR A 172 -0.60 -8.66 -14.68
CA THR A 172 -1.92 -9.10 -14.23
C THR A 172 -2.92 -9.07 -15.38
N GLU A 173 -2.88 -10.07 -16.26
CA GLU A 173 -3.69 -10.14 -17.48
C GLU A 173 -4.92 -11.05 -17.32
N THR A 174 -4.84 -12.04 -16.43
CA THR A 174 -5.90 -13.03 -16.26
C THR A 174 -6.68 -12.82 -14.98
N LEU A 175 -7.90 -13.36 -14.91
CA LEU A 175 -8.70 -13.35 -13.68
C LEU A 175 -7.96 -14.00 -12.52
N GLU A 176 -7.27 -15.13 -12.74
CA GLU A 176 -6.52 -15.83 -11.71
C GLU A 176 -5.40 -14.95 -11.13
N GLU A 177 -4.64 -14.28 -12.00
CA GLU A 177 -3.60 -13.34 -11.59
C GLU A 177 -4.20 -12.18 -10.79
N ALA A 178 -5.30 -11.59 -11.24
CA ALA A 178 -5.97 -10.49 -10.56
C ALA A 178 -6.46 -10.91 -9.16
N ILE A 179 -7.11 -12.07 -9.05
CA ILE A 179 -7.55 -12.61 -7.76
C ILE A 179 -6.38 -12.87 -6.82
N ARG A 180 -5.24 -13.35 -7.33
CA ARG A 180 -4.03 -13.52 -6.54
C ARG A 180 -3.54 -12.19 -5.95
N ARG A 181 -3.56 -11.08 -6.72
CA ARG A 181 -3.20 -9.74 -6.23
C ARG A 181 -4.23 -9.23 -5.22
N VAL A 182 -5.51 -9.45 -5.48
CA VAL A 182 -6.58 -9.10 -4.54
C VAL A 182 -6.40 -9.81 -3.19
N ARG A 183 -6.05 -11.10 -3.21
CA ARG A 183 -5.74 -11.86 -1.99
C ARG A 183 -4.51 -11.31 -1.27
N TRP A 184 -3.44 -10.96 -1.99
CA TRP A 184 -2.28 -10.30 -1.37
C TRP A 184 -2.65 -8.99 -0.70
N TYR A 185 -3.50 -8.18 -1.33
CA TYR A 185 -3.98 -6.95 -0.71
C TYR A 185 -4.87 -7.25 0.51
N ALA A 186 -5.73 -8.24 0.43
CA ALA A 186 -6.62 -8.61 1.53
C ALA A 186 -5.86 -9.00 2.80
N ILE A 187 -4.72 -9.68 2.70
CA ILE A 187 -3.89 -10.04 3.86
C ILE A 187 -3.09 -8.86 4.44
N ARG A 188 -3.09 -7.69 3.80
CA ARG A 188 -2.42 -6.48 4.33
C ARG A 188 -2.87 -6.15 5.76
N TRP A 189 -4.10 -6.47 6.14
CA TRP A 189 -4.62 -6.21 7.48
C TRP A 189 -3.80 -6.88 8.60
N LEU A 190 -3.00 -7.89 8.29
CA LEU A 190 -2.10 -8.53 9.25
C LEU A 190 -1.12 -7.52 9.90
N ILE A 191 -0.74 -6.45 9.17
CA ILE A 191 0.09 -5.39 9.75
C ILE A 191 -0.66 -4.63 10.86
N GLU A 192 -1.98 -4.48 10.74
CA GLU A 192 -2.80 -3.85 11.78
C GLU A 192 -2.88 -4.73 13.03
N MET A 193 -2.96 -6.05 12.84
CA MET A 193 -2.87 -7.01 13.95
C MET A 193 -1.49 -6.99 14.61
N PHE A 194 -0.41 -6.95 13.81
CA PHE A 194 0.95 -6.80 14.33
C PHE A 194 1.07 -5.54 15.20
N HIS A 195 0.60 -4.40 14.71
CA HIS A 195 0.61 -3.15 15.47
C HIS A 195 -0.25 -3.24 16.73
N LYS A 196 -1.39 -3.92 16.68
CA LYS A 196 -2.23 -4.16 17.86
C LYS A 196 -1.50 -4.97 18.91
N VAL A 197 -0.80 -6.05 18.53
CA VAL A 197 0.01 -6.85 19.48
C VAL A 197 1.15 -6.00 20.06
N LEU A 198 1.84 -5.23 19.22
CA LEU A 198 2.94 -4.36 19.64
C LEU A 198 2.47 -3.27 20.62
N LYS A 199 1.33 -2.63 20.34
CA LYS A 199 0.79 -1.55 21.19
C LYS A 199 0.14 -2.07 22.46
N SER A 200 -0.80 -3.01 22.34
CA SER A 200 -1.61 -3.49 23.46
C SER A 200 -0.99 -4.68 24.18
N GLY A 201 -0.33 -5.60 23.46
CA GLY A 201 0.32 -6.77 24.05
C GLY A 201 1.68 -6.44 24.65
N CYS A 202 2.54 -5.75 23.93
CA CYS A 202 3.86 -5.33 24.40
C CYS A 202 3.83 -3.97 25.14
N GLN A 203 2.72 -3.26 25.09
CA GLN A 203 2.53 -1.94 25.76
C GLN A 203 3.62 -0.91 25.40
N ILE A 204 4.10 -0.91 24.15
CA ILE A 204 5.24 -0.08 23.73
C ILE A 204 4.97 1.42 23.86
N GLU A 205 3.70 1.86 23.76
CA GLU A 205 3.30 3.27 23.88
C GLU A 205 3.22 3.74 25.35
N GLU A 206 3.11 2.83 26.31
CA GLU A 206 3.03 3.14 27.75
C GLU A 206 4.41 3.23 28.41
N ARG A 207 5.44 2.70 27.73
CA ARG A 207 6.80 2.70 28.25
C ARG A 207 7.48 4.05 28.08
N GLN A 208 8.12 4.53 29.14
CA GLN A 208 8.93 5.74 29.11
C GLN A 208 10.41 5.38 28.90
N PHE A 209 11.06 6.03 27.97
CA PHE A 209 12.47 5.84 27.66
C PHE A 209 13.21 7.16 27.78
N GLU A 210 14.31 7.16 28.50
CA GLU A 210 15.15 8.36 28.67
C GLU A 210 15.89 8.71 27.37
N THR A 211 16.24 7.72 26.55
CA THR A 211 17.03 7.91 25.34
C THR A 211 16.44 7.17 24.12
N LEU A 212 16.62 7.75 22.93
CA LEU A 212 16.22 7.13 21.67
C LEU A 212 16.88 5.76 21.42
N PRO A 213 18.18 5.53 21.70
CA PRO A 213 18.80 4.20 21.57
C PRO A 213 18.14 3.13 22.44
N ASN A 214 17.75 3.46 23.66
CA ASN A 214 17.03 2.51 24.52
C ASN A 214 15.65 2.18 23.94
N PHE A 215 14.90 3.17 23.51
CA PHE A 215 13.62 2.94 22.80
C PHE A 215 13.82 2.03 21.58
N GLN A 216 14.84 2.27 20.76
CA GLN A 216 15.11 1.46 19.56
C GLN A 216 15.40 -0.01 19.90
N ARG A 217 16.18 -0.29 20.97
CA ARG A 217 16.46 -1.66 21.42
C ARG A 217 15.20 -2.37 21.86
N TYR A 218 14.38 -1.72 22.70
CA TYR A 218 13.10 -2.28 23.16
C TYR A 218 12.14 -2.52 21.99
N LEU A 219 12.01 -1.56 21.09
CA LEU A 219 11.16 -1.69 19.91
C LEU A 219 11.59 -2.87 19.05
N ALA A 220 12.90 -3.12 18.88
CA ALA A 220 13.40 -4.26 18.14
C ALA A 220 13.01 -5.59 18.79
N ILE A 221 13.17 -5.71 20.12
CA ILE A 221 12.79 -6.93 20.87
C ILE A 221 11.28 -7.14 20.80
N ASP A 222 10.49 -6.11 21.13
CA ASP A 222 9.03 -6.19 21.13
C ASP A 222 8.47 -6.47 19.73
N SER A 223 9.14 -6.01 18.68
CA SER A 223 8.78 -6.33 17.29
C SER A 223 8.93 -7.82 16.98
N VAL A 224 9.98 -8.47 17.48
CA VAL A 224 10.16 -9.93 17.33
C VAL A 224 9.10 -10.69 18.13
N VAL A 225 8.80 -10.24 19.34
CA VAL A 225 7.74 -10.84 20.18
C VAL A 225 6.38 -10.69 19.50
N ALA A 226 6.03 -9.49 19.05
CA ALA A 226 4.77 -9.22 18.37
C ALA A 226 4.63 -10.04 17.08
N TRP A 227 5.72 -10.18 16.31
CA TRP A 227 5.73 -11.04 15.12
C TRP A 227 5.48 -12.51 15.46
N ARG A 228 6.13 -13.05 16.50
CA ARG A 228 5.91 -14.44 16.94
C ARG A 228 4.50 -14.69 17.41
N VAL A 229 3.92 -13.78 18.18
CA VAL A 229 2.53 -13.86 18.64
C VAL A 229 1.58 -13.86 17.44
N LEU A 230 1.77 -12.94 16.49
CA LEU A 230 0.96 -12.89 15.28
C LEU A 230 1.10 -14.19 14.47
N PHE A 231 2.33 -14.67 14.28
CA PHE A 231 2.60 -15.90 13.54
C PHE A 231 1.85 -17.10 14.14
N LEU A 232 1.93 -17.30 15.44
CA LEU A 232 1.21 -18.36 16.15
C LEU A 232 -0.32 -18.20 16.06
N THR A 233 -0.82 -16.97 16.07
CA THR A 233 -2.27 -16.70 15.93
C THR A 233 -2.81 -16.99 14.53
N VAL A 234 -1.97 -16.84 13.50
CA VAL A 234 -2.39 -17.03 12.10
C VAL A 234 -2.23 -18.49 11.66
N ILE A 235 -1.28 -19.23 12.23
CA ILE A 235 -0.98 -20.62 11.85
C ILE A 235 -1.70 -21.63 12.77
N GLY A 236 -1.95 -21.27 14.03
CA GLY A 236 -2.68 -22.09 15.01
C GLY A 236 -4.16 -21.93 14.86
#